data_d92b45418cd27c9c3e23d5d3455afcf8
#
_entry.id   d92b45418cd27c9c3e23d5d3455afcf8
#
_cell.length_a   1.000
_cell.length_b   1.000
_cell.length_c   1.000
_cell.angle_alpha   90.00
_cell.angle_beta   90.00
_cell.angle_gamma   90.00
#
_symmetry.space_group_name_H-M   'P 1'
#
loop_
_entity.id
_entity.type
_entity.pdbx_description
1 polymer ?
#
loop_
_entity_poly.entity_id
_entity_poly.type
_entity_poly.pdbx_seq_one_letter_code
_entity_poly.pdbx_strand_id
1 'polypeptide(L)'
;GVRLVGSEMCIRDRGYAVVKVGLLKASDSRVLSVVMVYLVTPCVIINAFQIDDTPEIRKGLLYSMAIAAAIHVVLLVLSALLSRPLKLDAVEQVNVIYSNAAALVIPLVKALMGDAYVIYSCAFIIVQLVLLWTHASSLLQGSSALDWKKVLTNINMIAIAAGALLYWFRVVLPAPLQNTMSTVGNMMGPMGMLLAGMAIAEKPLREVFCTRRNLSLIHISEPTRRTPIS
;
A
#
# COMPACT_ATOMS: atom_id res chain seq x y z
N GLY A 1 20.27 -8.38 -1.59
CA GLY A 1 19.70 -7.03 -1.77
C GLY A 1 19.76 -6.54 -3.22
N VAL A 2 20.94 -6.50 -3.83
CA VAL A 2 21.14 -5.94 -5.19
C VAL A 2 20.39 -6.72 -6.28
N ARG A 3 20.31 -8.03 -6.20
CA ARG A 3 19.55 -8.87 -7.16
C ARG A 3 18.04 -8.64 -7.10
N LEU A 4 17.48 -8.39 -5.93
CA LEU A 4 16.04 -8.15 -5.77
C LEU A 4 15.66 -6.79 -6.38
N VAL A 5 16.41 -5.75 -6.08
CA VAL A 5 16.20 -4.39 -6.64
C VAL A 5 16.33 -4.42 -8.15
N GLY A 6 17.30 -5.16 -8.71
CA GLY A 6 17.44 -5.31 -10.16
C GLY A 6 16.25 -6.02 -10.82
N SER A 7 15.72 -7.06 -10.19
CA SER A 7 14.54 -7.78 -10.73
C SER A 7 13.27 -6.94 -10.65
N GLU A 8 13.07 -6.17 -9.60
CA GLU A 8 11.94 -5.26 -9.46
C GLU A 8 11.98 -4.12 -10.49
N MET A 9 13.17 -3.55 -10.74
CA MET A 9 13.36 -2.56 -11.80
C MET A 9 13.01 -3.15 -13.19
N CYS A 10 13.44 -4.38 -13.47
CA CYS A 10 13.10 -5.06 -14.74
C CYS A 10 11.59 -5.28 -14.90
N ILE A 11 10.85 -5.59 -13.83
CA ILE A 11 9.39 -5.77 -13.90
C ILE A 11 8.70 -4.42 -14.15
N ARG A 12 9.16 -3.36 -13.50
CA ARG A 12 8.67 -2.00 -13.76
C ARG A 12 8.92 -1.56 -15.20
N ASP A 13 10.11 -1.81 -15.73
CA ASP A 13 10.47 -1.48 -17.11
C ASP A 13 9.62 -2.28 -18.11
N ARG A 14 9.28 -3.53 -17.81
CA ARG A 14 8.33 -4.32 -18.60
C ARG A 14 6.92 -3.72 -18.56
N GLY A 15 6.44 -3.27 -17.39
CA GLY A 15 5.17 -2.57 -17.27
C GLY A 15 5.11 -1.33 -18.16
N TYR A 16 6.19 -0.54 -18.18
CA TYR A 16 6.33 0.59 -19.08
C TYR A 16 6.33 0.15 -20.57
N ALA A 17 7.13 -0.84 -20.91
CA ALA A 17 7.26 -1.34 -22.28
C ALA A 17 5.95 -1.89 -22.84
N VAL A 18 5.20 -2.67 -22.06
CA VAL A 18 3.91 -3.27 -22.47
C VAL A 18 2.89 -2.22 -22.87
N VAL A 19 2.86 -1.08 -22.15
CA VAL A 19 1.98 0.05 -22.50
C VAL A 19 2.50 0.80 -23.73
N LYS A 20 3.81 1.02 -23.85
CA LYS A 20 4.41 1.72 -25.01
C LYS A 20 4.32 0.94 -26.31
N VAL A 21 4.41 -0.37 -26.25
CA VAL A 21 4.21 -1.27 -27.41
C VAL A 21 2.73 -1.40 -27.79
N GLY A 22 1.81 -0.96 -26.92
CA GLY A 22 0.37 -0.99 -27.18
C GLY A 22 -0.31 -2.33 -26.89
N LEU A 23 0.37 -3.25 -26.19
CA LEU A 23 -0.23 -4.52 -25.77
C LEU A 23 -1.26 -4.32 -24.65
N LEU A 24 -1.02 -3.36 -23.76
CA LEU A 24 -1.96 -2.93 -22.73
C LEU A 24 -2.13 -1.40 -22.82
N LYS A 25 -3.31 -0.94 -22.46
CA LYS A 25 -3.57 0.49 -22.27
C LYS A 25 -3.25 0.88 -20.84
N ALA A 26 -2.87 2.12 -20.62
CA ALA A 26 -2.66 2.64 -19.25
C ALA A 26 -3.93 2.48 -18.39
N SER A 27 -5.12 2.58 -18.98
CA SER A 27 -6.41 2.33 -18.32
C SER A 27 -6.58 0.92 -17.75
N ASP A 28 -5.88 -0.09 -18.31
CA ASP A 28 -5.97 -1.48 -17.89
C ASP A 28 -5.28 -1.69 -16.52
N SER A 29 -4.42 -0.75 -16.12
CA SER A 29 -3.84 -0.70 -14.76
C SER A 29 -4.91 -0.70 -13.67
N ARG A 30 -6.10 -0.16 -13.96
CA ARG A 30 -7.23 -0.16 -13.02
C ARG A 30 -7.69 -1.59 -12.69
N VAL A 31 -7.78 -2.47 -13.68
CA VAL A 31 -8.17 -3.88 -13.46
C VAL A 31 -7.15 -4.59 -12.59
N LEU A 32 -5.86 -4.42 -12.89
CA LEU A 32 -4.78 -4.99 -12.09
C LEU A 32 -4.77 -4.42 -10.66
N SER A 33 -5.05 -3.13 -10.49
CA SER A 33 -5.18 -2.50 -9.17
C SER A 33 -6.33 -3.09 -8.37
N VAL A 34 -7.47 -3.35 -9.00
CA VAL A 34 -8.62 -4.00 -8.36
C VAL A 34 -8.23 -5.40 -7.88
N VAL A 35 -7.61 -6.22 -8.73
CA VAL A 35 -7.12 -7.56 -8.34
C VAL A 35 -6.14 -7.47 -7.17
N MET A 36 -5.22 -6.51 -7.22
CA MET A 36 -4.24 -6.31 -6.15
C MET A 36 -4.91 -5.96 -4.82
N VAL A 37 -5.84 -5.00 -4.82
CA VAL A 37 -6.50 -4.51 -3.60
C VAL A 37 -7.51 -5.50 -3.04
N TYR A 38 -8.29 -6.17 -3.89
CA TYR A 38 -9.40 -7.01 -3.45
C TYR A 38 -9.05 -8.49 -3.31
N LEU A 39 -7.97 -8.96 -3.93
CA LEU A 39 -7.56 -10.36 -3.87
C LEU A 39 -6.20 -10.52 -3.20
N VAL A 40 -5.16 -9.85 -3.73
CA VAL A 40 -3.78 -10.09 -3.28
C VAL A 40 -3.55 -9.54 -1.87
N THR A 41 -3.94 -8.30 -1.62
CA THR A 41 -3.71 -7.65 -0.32
C THR A 41 -4.42 -8.35 0.84
N PRO A 42 -5.71 -8.75 0.75
CA PRO A 42 -6.35 -9.53 1.82
C PRO A 42 -5.65 -10.86 2.11
N CYS A 43 -5.18 -11.57 1.07
CA CYS A 43 -4.44 -12.81 1.26
C CYS A 43 -3.12 -12.58 2.02
N VAL A 44 -2.38 -11.52 1.68
CA VAL A 44 -1.15 -11.17 2.39
C VAL A 44 -1.44 -10.83 3.85
N ILE A 45 -2.46 -10.02 4.10
CA ILE A 45 -2.83 -9.60 5.46
C ILE A 45 -3.21 -10.82 6.30
N ILE A 46 -4.14 -11.64 5.85
CA ILE A 46 -4.60 -12.81 6.63
C ILE A 46 -3.45 -13.79 6.85
N ASN A 47 -2.61 -14.03 5.83
CA ASN A 47 -1.47 -14.93 5.95
C ASN A 47 -0.41 -14.42 6.94
N ALA A 48 -0.23 -13.11 7.06
CA ALA A 48 0.69 -12.52 8.04
C ALA A 48 0.27 -12.76 9.50
N PHE A 49 -1.02 -12.98 9.75
CA PHE A 49 -1.53 -13.35 11.08
C PHE A 49 -1.43 -14.85 11.37
N GLN A 50 -1.02 -15.69 10.40
CA GLN A 50 -0.79 -17.12 10.58
C GLN A 50 0.62 -17.38 11.15
N ILE A 51 0.90 -16.84 12.33
CA ILE A 51 2.18 -16.95 13.03
C ILE A 51 1.93 -17.42 14.45
N ASP A 52 2.91 -18.12 15.03
CA ASP A 52 2.82 -18.58 16.40
C ASP A 52 2.66 -17.42 17.39
N ASP A 53 1.71 -17.60 18.31
CA ASP A 53 1.41 -16.61 19.33
C ASP A 53 2.40 -16.72 20.49
N THR A 54 3.48 -15.94 20.45
CA THR A 54 4.44 -15.82 21.54
C THR A 54 4.34 -14.46 22.24
N PRO A 55 4.71 -14.38 23.54
CA PRO A 55 4.72 -13.10 24.25
C PRO A 55 5.61 -12.05 23.60
N GLU A 56 6.70 -12.48 22.95
CA GLU A 56 7.63 -11.60 22.23
C GLU A 56 6.96 -10.99 21.01
N ILE A 57 6.22 -11.80 20.23
CA ILE A 57 5.50 -11.34 19.03
C ILE A 57 4.40 -10.35 19.42
N ARG A 58 3.64 -10.62 20.49
CA ARG A 58 2.62 -9.68 20.97
C ARG A 58 3.22 -8.34 21.38
N LYS A 59 4.31 -8.36 22.17
CA LYS A 59 5.02 -7.15 22.55
C LYS A 59 5.56 -6.41 21.32
N GLY A 60 6.21 -7.13 20.41
CA GLY A 60 6.72 -6.57 19.17
C GLY A 60 5.64 -5.94 18.30
N LEU A 61 4.45 -6.56 18.21
CA LEU A 61 3.30 -6.03 17.48
C LEU A 61 2.80 -4.71 18.09
N LEU A 62 2.65 -4.65 19.42
CA LEU A 62 2.26 -3.43 20.12
C LEU A 62 3.30 -2.32 19.95
N TYR A 63 4.59 -2.63 20.08
CA TYR A 63 5.65 -1.65 19.81
C TYR A 63 5.63 -1.17 18.35
N SER A 64 5.44 -2.07 17.39
CA SER A 64 5.36 -1.69 15.97
C SER A 64 4.16 -0.79 15.69
N MET A 65 3.02 -1.05 16.31
CA MET A 65 1.84 -0.18 16.20
C MET A 65 2.10 1.20 16.85
N ALA A 66 2.71 1.24 18.03
CA ALA A 66 3.04 2.50 18.71
C ALA A 66 4.05 3.32 17.90
N ILE A 67 5.09 2.68 17.37
CA ILE A 67 6.09 3.32 16.51
C ILE A 67 5.44 3.82 15.22
N ALA A 68 4.58 3.01 14.60
CA ALA A 68 3.85 3.41 13.40
C ALA A 68 2.97 4.63 13.67
N ALA A 69 2.24 4.66 14.78
CA ALA A 69 1.43 5.80 15.18
C ALA A 69 2.30 7.05 15.39
N ALA A 70 3.43 6.92 16.10
CA ALA A 70 4.36 8.02 16.31
C ALA A 70 4.92 8.57 14.99
N ILE A 71 5.33 7.71 14.05
CA ILE A 71 5.79 8.10 12.72
C ILE A 71 4.70 8.87 11.97
N HIS A 72 3.47 8.38 11.98
CA HIS A 72 2.37 9.06 11.29
C HIS A 72 2.03 10.41 11.93
N VAL A 73 2.10 10.53 13.26
CA VAL A 73 1.94 11.82 13.95
C VAL A 73 3.02 12.81 13.51
N VAL A 74 4.27 12.38 13.44
CA VAL A 74 5.38 13.21 12.94
C VAL A 74 5.13 13.65 11.50
N LEU A 75 4.72 12.72 10.62
CA LEU A 75 4.42 13.03 9.22
C LEU A 75 3.23 13.99 9.08
N LEU A 76 2.18 13.83 9.90
CA LEU A 76 1.04 14.73 9.93
C LEU A 76 1.46 16.15 10.35
N VAL A 77 2.25 16.27 11.42
CA VAL A 77 2.78 17.56 11.88
C VAL A 77 3.68 18.19 10.81
N LEU A 78 4.59 17.41 10.24
CA LEU A 78 5.48 17.87 9.19
C LEU A 78 4.72 18.35 7.96
N SER A 79 3.72 17.58 7.52
CA SER A 79 2.86 17.97 6.40
C SER A 79 2.08 19.25 6.70
N ALA A 80 1.53 19.40 7.90
CA ALA A 80 0.83 20.62 8.31
C ALA A 80 1.76 21.86 8.34
N LEU A 81 3.00 21.69 8.80
CA LEU A 81 4.01 22.77 8.81
C LEU A 81 4.47 23.15 7.39
N LEU A 82 4.64 22.16 6.51
CA LEU A 82 5.12 22.36 5.14
C LEU A 82 4.03 22.78 4.17
N SER A 83 2.75 22.48 4.45
CA SER A 83 1.63 22.75 3.56
C SER A 83 1.48 24.23 3.21
N ARG A 84 1.66 25.12 4.20
CA ARG A 84 1.56 26.59 4.00
C ARG A 84 2.72 27.17 3.20
N PRO A 85 4.01 26.98 3.58
CA PRO A 85 5.15 27.55 2.88
C PRO A 85 5.33 26.98 1.47
N LEU A 86 5.03 25.69 1.28
CA LEU A 86 5.16 25.03 -0.03
C LEU A 86 3.88 25.08 -0.87
N LYS A 87 2.78 25.64 -0.32
CA LYS A 87 1.45 25.68 -0.97
C LYS A 87 1.03 24.32 -1.49
N LEU A 88 1.16 23.29 -0.64
CA LEU A 88 0.81 21.93 -1.00
C LEU A 88 -0.71 21.79 -1.12
N ASP A 89 -1.16 21.18 -2.21
CA ASP A 89 -2.57 20.80 -2.34
C ASP A 89 -2.91 19.55 -1.50
N ALA A 90 -4.20 19.21 -1.40
CA ALA A 90 -4.64 18.07 -0.59
C ALA A 90 -4.03 16.74 -1.06
N VAL A 91 -3.83 16.58 -2.37
CA VAL A 91 -3.23 15.36 -2.94
C VAL A 91 -1.75 15.28 -2.61
N GLU A 92 -1.04 16.40 -2.70
CA GLU A 92 0.38 16.48 -2.34
C GLU A 92 0.59 16.16 -0.85
N GLN A 93 -0.27 16.69 0.03
CA GLN A 93 -0.21 16.42 1.46
C GLN A 93 -0.45 14.92 1.75
N VAL A 94 -1.46 14.31 1.13
CA VAL A 94 -1.72 12.88 1.27
C VAL A 94 -0.52 12.06 0.83
N ASN A 95 0.14 12.40 -0.27
CA ASN A 95 1.32 11.69 -0.77
C ASN A 95 2.54 11.82 0.14
N VAL A 96 2.70 12.94 0.84
CA VAL A 96 3.79 13.13 1.81
C VAL A 96 3.58 12.25 3.05
N ILE A 97 2.32 12.11 3.52
CA ILE A 97 2.00 11.38 4.74
C ILE A 97 1.89 9.87 4.48
N TYR A 98 1.21 9.49 3.39
CA TYR A 98 0.84 8.10 3.13
C TYR A 98 1.65 7.54 1.95
N SER A 99 2.71 6.82 2.30
CA SER A 99 3.50 6.08 1.30
C SER A 99 2.81 4.77 0.90
N ASN A 100 3.15 4.23 -0.27
CA ASN A 100 2.70 2.89 -0.68
C ASN A 100 3.51 1.80 0.04
N ALA A 101 3.46 1.83 1.37
CA ALA A 101 4.26 0.95 2.22
C ALA A 101 3.92 -0.53 1.99
N ALA A 102 2.65 -0.86 1.76
CA ALA A 102 2.24 -2.24 1.57
C ALA A 102 2.92 -2.91 0.36
N ALA A 103 2.96 -2.23 -0.78
CA ALA A 103 3.53 -2.80 -2.00
C ALA A 103 5.07 -2.88 -1.99
N LEU A 104 5.74 -2.04 -1.22
CA LEU A 104 7.21 -1.98 -1.19
C LEU A 104 7.79 -2.59 0.08
N VAL A 105 7.23 -2.26 1.25
CA VAL A 105 7.83 -2.66 2.54
C VAL A 105 7.65 -4.14 2.81
N ILE A 106 6.48 -4.72 2.51
CA ILE A 106 6.25 -6.16 2.74
C ILE A 106 7.25 -7.03 1.97
N PRO A 107 7.41 -6.89 0.63
CA PRO A 107 8.42 -7.67 -0.10
C PRO A 107 9.83 -7.43 0.41
N LEU A 108 10.17 -6.19 0.77
CA LEU A 108 11.49 -5.83 1.27
C LEU A 108 11.79 -6.48 2.63
N VAL A 109 10.85 -6.39 3.58
CA VAL A 109 10.98 -7.03 4.90
C VAL A 109 11.07 -8.54 4.75
N LYS A 110 10.22 -9.15 3.93
CA LYS A 110 10.26 -10.58 3.64
C LYS A 110 11.62 -11.01 3.08
N ALA A 111 12.18 -10.24 2.17
CA ALA A 111 13.46 -10.56 1.52
C ALA A 111 14.68 -10.34 2.42
N LEU A 112 14.65 -9.33 3.30
CA LEU A 112 15.78 -8.95 4.16
C LEU A 112 15.76 -9.64 5.52
N MET A 113 14.58 -9.82 6.10
CA MET A 113 14.39 -10.25 7.47
C MET A 113 13.68 -11.61 7.58
N GLY A 114 12.93 -11.99 6.55
CA GLY A 114 12.17 -13.24 6.51
C GLY A 114 10.67 -13.07 6.80
N ASP A 115 9.91 -14.15 6.58
CA ASP A 115 8.44 -14.15 6.69
C ASP A 115 7.94 -13.83 8.10
N ALA A 116 8.67 -14.22 9.14
CA ALA A 116 8.30 -13.97 10.53
C ALA A 116 8.21 -12.48 10.89
N TYR A 117 8.91 -11.62 10.18
CA TYR A 117 8.91 -10.17 10.44
C TYR A 117 7.83 -9.41 9.66
N VAL A 118 7.15 -10.05 8.73
CA VAL A 118 6.08 -9.44 7.92
C VAL A 118 4.92 -8.98 8.80
N ILE A 119 4.65 -9.66 9.92
CA ILE A 119 3.59 -9.28 10.86
C ILE A 119 3.78 -7.86 11.43
N TYR A 120 5.02 -7.45 11.66
CA TYR A 120 5.31 -6.08 12.15
C TYR A 120 5.07 -5.02 11.07
N SER A 121 5.29 -5.38 9.80
CA SER A 121 4.92 -4.53 8.67
C SER A 121 3.40 -4.41 8.55
N CYS A 122 2.66 -5.49 8.83
CA CYS A 122 1.19 -5.43 8.87
C CYS A 122 0.69 -4.50 9.96
N ALA A 123 1.33 -4.48 11.15
CA ALA A 123 0.99 -3.52 12.20
C ALA A 123 1.12 -2.06 11.73
N PHE A 124 2.20 -1.74 11.00
CA PHE A 124 2.37 -0.42 10.38
C PHE A 124 1.25 -0.11 9.37
N ILE A 125 0.93 -1.07 8.52
CA ILE A 125 -0.11 -0.92 7.49
C ILE A 125 -1.49 -0.73 8.11
N ILE A 126 -1.80 -1.39 9.23
CA ILE A 126 -3.05 -1.21 9.96
C ILE A 126 -3.23 0.26 10.35
N VAL A 127 -2.22 0.84 11.02
CA VAL A 127 -2.24 2.23 11.45
C VAL A 127 -2.38 3.16 10.25
N GLN A 128 -1.60 2.91 9.19
CA GLN A 128 -1.65 3.70 7.95
C GLN A 128 -3.02 3.62 7.28
N LEU A 129 -3.65 2.43 7.19
CA LEU A 129 -4.97 2.28 6.56
C LEU A 129 -6.06 3.01 7.35
N VAL A 130 -6.04 2.92 8.66
CA VAL A 130 -7.00 3.66 9.51
C VAL A 130 -6.88 5.17 9.22
N LEU A 131 -5.67 5.70 9.23
CA LEU A 131 -5.44 7.13 8.98
C LEU A 131 -5.74 7.52 7.52
N LEU A 132 -5.44 6.65 6.57
CA LEU A 132 -5.75 6.89 5.15
C LEU A 132 -7.26 7.04 4.92
N TRP A 133 -8.06 6.16 5.50
CA TRP A 133 -9.51 6.19 5.33
C TRP A 133 -10.22 7.23 6.23
N THR A 134 -9.56 7.72 7.25
CA THR A 134 -10.08 8.80 8.10
C THR A 134 -9.56 10.15 7.66
N HIS A 135 -8.29 10.45 7.91
CA HIS A 135 -7.68 11.73 7.65
C HIS A 135 -7.52 12.05 6.16
N ALA A 136 -6.95 11.13 5.36
CA ALA A 136 -6.73 11.41 3.94
C ALA A 136 -8.04 11.54 3.18
N SER A 137 -9.02 10.69 3.48
CA SER A 137 -10.36 10.77 2.88
C SER A 137 -11.03 12.10 3.20
N SER A 138 -10.94 12.57 4.44
CA SER A 138 -11.45 13.89 4.86
C SER A 138 -10.76 15.03 4.12
N LEU A 139 -9.43 14.97 4.01
CA LEU A 139 -8.63 15.99 3.35
C LEU A 139 -8.93 16.09 1.85
N LEU A 140 -9.14 14.96 1.17
CA LEU A 140 -9.42 14.90 -0.26
C LEU A 140 -10.87 15.27 -0.61
N GLN A 141 -11.82 14.97 0.26
CA GLN A 141 -13.25 15.26 0.03
C GLN A 141 -13.64 16.65 0.53
N GLY A 142 -12.77 17.35 1.25
CA GLY A 142 -13.06 18.65 1.85
C GLY A 142 -14.18 18.61 2.91
N SER A 143 -14.55 17.41 3.37
CA SER A 143 -15.58 17.19 4.37
C SER A 143 -14.95 16.62 5.63
N SER A 144 -15.21 17.23 6.77
CA SER A 144 -14.74 16.77 8.08
C SER A 144 -15.55 15.59 8.64
N ALA A 145 -16.47 15.02 7.88
CA ALA A 145 -17.26 13.90 8.32
C ALA A 145 -16.46 12.60 8.16
N LEU A 146 -16.04 12.03 9.29
CA LEU A 146 -15.50 10.68 9.40
C LEU A 146 -16.56 9.67 8.99
N ASP A 147 -16.41 9.09 7.83
CA ASP A 147 -17.31 8.04 7.34
C ASP A 147 -16.82 6.67 7.84
N TRP A 148 -17.08 6.38 9.12
CA TRP A 148 -16.72 5.12 9.76
C TRP A 148 -17.26 3.90 9.00
N LYS A 149 -18.38 4.06 8.30
CA LYS A 149 -18.96 2.99 7.50
C LYS A 149 -18.03 2.59 6.35
N LYS A 150 -17.44 3.56 5.66
CA LYS A 150 -16.47 3.28 4.58
C LYS A 150 -15.18 2.65 5.11
N VAL A 151 -14.73 3.05 6.30
CA VAL A 151 -13.55 2.43 6.94
C VAL A 151 -13.83 0.96 7.24
N LEU A 152 -14.94 0.66 7.90
CA LEU A 152 -15.28 -0.69 8.35
C LEU A 152 -15.67 -1.63 7.19
N THR A 153 -16.22 -1.09 6.10
CA THR A 153 -16.57 -1.89 4.90
C THR A 153 -15.41 -2.07 3.94
N ASN A 154 -14.26 -1.47 4.21
CA ASN A 154 -13.07 -1.66 3.39
C ASN A 154 -12.58 -3.11 3.48
N ILE A 155 -12.34 -3.73 2.32
CA ILE A 155 -11.93 -5.14 2.24
C ILE A 155 -10.66 -5.44 3.03
N ASN A 156 -9.71 -4.50 3.07
CA ASN A 156 -8.47 -4.68 3.80
C ASN A 156 -8.70 -4.59 5.32
N MET A 157 -9.63 -3.73 5.77
CA MET A 157 -10.03 -3.68 7.19
C MET A 157 -10.75 -4.96 7.62
N ILE A 158 -11.59 -5.51 6.73
CA ILE A 158 -12.24 -6.81 6.96
C ILE A 158 -11.18 -7.91 7.04
N ALA A 159 -10.19 -7.92 6.15
CA ALA A 159 -9.09 -8.87 6.17
C ALA A 159 -8.23 -8.76 7.44
N ILE A 160 -7.97 -7.54 7.91
CA ILE A 160 -7.28 -7.29 9.19
C ILE A 160 -8.09 -7.84 10.35
N ALA A 161 -9.39 -7.54 10.41
CA ALA A 161 -10.28 -8.03 11.46
C ALA A 161 -10.35 -9.57 11.45
N ALA A 162 -10.49 -10.18 10.28
CA ALA A 162 -10.50 -11.64 10.12
C ALA A 162 -9.17 -12.26 10.54
N GLY A 163 -8.04 -11.72 10.08
CA GLY A 163 -6.70 -12.17 10.47
C GLY A 163 -6.45 -12.05 11.98
N ALA A 164 -6.84 -10.91 12.57
CA ALA A 164 -6.72 -10.68 14.01
C ALA A 164 -7.59 -11.65 14.83
N LEU A 165 -8.81 -11.96 14.37
CA LEU A 165 -9.67 -12.95 15.01
C LEU A 165 -9.05 -14.35 14.93
N LEU A 166 -8.54 -14.76 13.76
CA LEU A 166 -7.85 -16.04 13.60
C LEU A 166 -6.66 -16.15 14.54
N TYR A 167 -5.86 -15.10 14.65
CA TYR A 167 -4.72 -15.02 15.56
C TYR A 167 -5.16 -15.10 17.03
N TRP A 168 -6.21 -14.35 17.42
CA TRP A 168 -6.72 -14.34 18.79
C TRP A 168 -7.24 -15.70 19.24
N PHE A 169 -8.02 -16.36 18.36
CA PHE A 169 -8.56 -17.70 18.62
C PHE A 169 -7.56 -18.83 18.35
N ARG A 170 -6.33 -18.50 17.92
CA ARG A 170 -5.29 -19.46 17.54
C ARG A 170 -5.74 -20.48 16.50
N VAL A 171 -6.56 -20.04 15.56
CA VAL A 171 -7.05 -20.86 14.47
C VAL A 171 -6.00 -20.88 13.36
N VAL A 172 -5.38 -22.06 13.20
CA VAL A 172 -4.44 -22.30 12.09
C VAL A 172 -5.23 -22.72 10.86
N LEU A 173 -5.03 -22.03 9.77
CA LEU A 173 -5.69 -22.36 8.50
C LEU A 173 -5.13 -23.69 7.95
N PRO A 174 -5.97 -24.51 7.25
CA PRO A 174 -5.50 -25.71 6.58
C PRO A 174 -4.37 -25.40 5.59
N ALA A 175 -3.34 -26.26 5.54
CA ALA A 175 -2.15 -26.08 4.71
C ALA A 175 -2.44 -25.74 3.23
N PRO A 176 -3.43 -26.36 2.54
CA PRO A 176 -3.77 -25.98 1.16
C PRO A 176 -4.23 -24.53 1.02
N LEU A 177 -5.03 -24.05 1.98
CA LEU A 177 -5.53 -22.67 1.97
C LEU A 177 -4.40 -21.67 2.24
N GLN A 178 -3.57 -21.97 3.24
CA GLN A 178 -2.41 -21.13 3.57
C GLN A 178 -1.42 -21.04 2.40
N ASN A 179 -1.12 -22.17 1.73
CA ASN A 179 -0.26 -22.21 0.56
C ASN A 179 -0.85 -21.40 -0.61
N THR A 180 -2.16 -21.51 -0.84
CA THR A 180 -2.85 -20.71 -1.88
C THR A 180 -2.76 -19.23 -1.59
N MET A 181 -3.05 -18.82 -0.35
CA MET A 181 -2.96 -17.42 0.07
C MET A 181 -1.53 -16.89 -0.02
N SER A 182 -0.54 -17.68 0.35
CA SER A 182 0.88 -17.34 0.22
C SER A 182 1.28 -17.17 -1.26
N THR A 183 0.83 -18.07 -2.13
CA THR A 183 1.11 -17.99 -3.57
C THR A 183 0.51 -16.73 -4.19
N VAL A 184 -0.76 -16.44 -3.89
CA VAL A 184 -1.43 -15.20 -4.32
C VAL A 184 -0.72 -13.97 -3.73
N GLY A 185 -0.37 -14.01 -2.45
CA GLY A 185 0.33 -12.92 -1.76
C GLY A 185 1.71 -12.60 -2.37
N ASN A 186 2.42 -13.60 -2.88
CA ASN A 186 3.71 -13.41 -3.55
C ASN A 186 3.60 -12.61 -4.86
N MET A 187 2.40 -12.47 -5.43
CA MET A 187 2.16 -11.61 -6.59
C MET A 187 2.20 -10.12 -6.25
N MET A 188 2.14 -9.74 -4.96
CA MET A 188 2.03 -8.34 -4.53
C MET A 188 3.20 -7.48 -5.03
N GLY A 189 4.44 -7.94 -4.86
CA GLY A 189 5.64 -7.24 -5.33
C GLY A 189 5.66 -7.07 -6.86
N PRO A 190 5.62 -8.17 -7.64
CA PRO A 190 5.61 -8.09 -9.09
C PRO A 190 4.47 -7.26 -9.68
N MET A 191 3.25 -7.40 -9.17
CA MET A 191 2.09 -6.62 -9.63
C MET A 191 2.23 -5.14 -9.29
N GLY A 192 2.72 -4.81 -8.09
CA GLY A 192 2.97 -3.42 -7.69
C GLY A 192 3.98 -2.73 -8.61
N MET A 193 5.08 -3.43 -8.96
CA MET A 193 6.08 -2.90 -9.89
C MET A 193 5.56 -2.78 -11.32
N LEU A 194 4.77 -3.76 -11.78
CA LEU A 194 4.12 -3.70 -13.09
C LEU A 194 3.18 -2.48 -13.19
N LEU A 195 2.33 -2.28 -12.18
CA LEU A 195 1.43 -1.13 -12.08
C LEU A 195 2.19 0.20 -12.07
N ALA A 196 3.30 0.27 -11.33
CA ALA A 196 4.17 1.46 -11.32
C ALA A 196 4.72 1.75 -12.71
N GLY A 197 5.17 0.73 -13.44
CA GLY A 197 5.65 0.86 -14.82
C GLY A 197 4.57 1.36 -15.79
N MET A 198 3.37 0.81 -15.68
CA MET A 198 2.21 1.21 -16.48
C MET A 198 1.82 2.67 -16.21
N ALA A 199 1.81 3.09 -14.96
CA ALA A 199 1.50 4.46 -14.55
C ALA A 199 2.52 5.48 -15.09
N ILE A 200 3.81 5.12 -15.10
CA ILE A 200 4.87 5.97 -15.68
C ILE A 200 4.68 6.09 -17.21
N ALA A 201 4.23 5.02 -17.87
CA ALA A 201 4.03 5.03 -19.32
C ALA A 201 2.86 5.92 -19.78
N GLU A 202 1.93 6.25 -18.90
CA GLU A 202 0.78 7.12 -19.19
C GLU A 202 1.21 8.56 -19.49
N LYS A 203 2.27 9.03 -18.83
CA LYS A 203 2.77 10.40 -18.98
C LYS A 203 3.93 10.46 -19.95
N PRO A 204 4.02 11.48 -20.83
CA PRO A 204 5.19 11.69 -21.65
C PRO A 204 6.39 12.00 -20.75
N LEU A 205 7.50 11.28 -20.96
CA LEU A 205 8.73 11.40 -20.15
C LEU A 205 9.20 12.86 -20.04
N ARG A 206 8.96 13.67 -21.07
CA ARG A 206 9.30 15.10 -21.08
C ARG A 206 8.56 15.89 -19.99
N GLU A 207 7.28 15.62 -19.75
CA GLU A 207 6.51 16.27 -18.66
C GLU A 207 6.98 15.80 -17.29
N VAL A 208 7.37 14.54 -17.16
CA VAL A 208 7.90 13.97 -15.92
C VAL A 208 9.21 14.65 -15.53
N PHE A 209 10.10 14.89 -16.48
CA PHE A 209 11.42 15.49 -16.21
C PHE A 209 11.45 17.02 -16.27
N CYS A 210 10.55 17.68 -17.00
CA CYS A 210 10.53 19.14 -17.11
C CYS A 210 9.80 19.85 -15.97
N THR A 211 8.91 19.17 -15.25
CA THR A 211 8.18 19.80 -14.15
C THR A 211 8.89 19.50 -12.84
N ARG A 212 9.74 20.43 -12.36
CA ARG A 212 10.43 20.33 -11.06
C ARG A 212 9.51 19.98 -9.89
N ARG A 213 8.24 20.33 -9.98
CA ARG A 213 7.18 20.06 -8.99
C ARG A 213 6.69 18.60 -9.05
N ASN A 214 6.75 17.93 -10.21
CA ASN A 214 6.31 16.54 -10.38
C ASN A 214 7.38 15.52 -10.00
N LEU A 215 8.66 15.89 -9.97
CA LEU A 215 9.75 14.99 -9.56
C LEU A 215 9.63 14.50 -8.11
N SER A 216 9.01 15.29 -7.23
CA SER A 216 8.70 14.88 -5.86
C SER A 216 7.39 14.09 -5.74
N LEU A 217 6.54 14.10 -6.77
CA LEU A 217 5.18 13.56 -6.77
C LEU A 217 4.99 12.32 -7.66
N ILE A 218 6.06 11.76 -8.23
CA ILE A 218 6.02 10.52 -9.03
C ILE A 218 5.68 9.29 -8.17
N HIS A 219 4.92 9.45 -7.12
CA HIS A 219 4.26 8.35 -6.45
C HIS A 219 2.75 8.43 -6.65
N ILE A 220 2.33 7.91 -7.81
CA ILE A 220 1.17 7.02 -7.89
C ILE A 220 -0.02 7.46 -7.04
N SER A 221 -0.74 8.46 -7.49
CA SER A 221 -2.08 8.70 -6.96
C SER A 221 -3.05 9.27 -7.98
N GLU A 222 -2.92 8.88 -9.24
CA GLU A 222 -3.91 9.26 -10.25
C GLU A 222 -4.58 8.09 -10.98
N PRO A 223 -5.30 7.16 -10.33
CA PRO A 223 -6.46 6.57 -10.97
C PRO A 223 -7.78 7.23 -10.58
N THR A 224 -7.80 8.14 -9.59
CA THR A 224 -9.06 8.63 -9.01
C THR A 224 -9.54 9.98 -9.51
N ARG A 225 -8.81 10.68 -10.35
CA ARG A 225 -9.15 12.07 -10.71
C ARG A 225 -10.08 12.26 -11.91
N ARG A 226 -10.55 11.20 -12.58
CA ARG A 226 -11.44 11.36 -13.76
C ARG A 226 -12.55 10.33 -13.82
N THR A 227 -13.47 10.34 -12.87
CA THR A 227 -14.88 10.06 -13.19
C THR A 227 -15.75 10.72 -12.13
N PRO A 228 -16.54 11.75 -12.48
CA PRO A 228 -17.75 12.03 -11.72
C PRO A 228 -18.63 10.80 -11.87
N ILE A 229 -19.00 10.20 -10.76
CA ILE A 229 -20.06 9.20 -10.73
C ILE A 229 -21.34 10.01 -10.87
N SER A 230 -21.87 10.02 -12.09
CA SER A 230 -23.27 10.34 -12.32
C SER A 230 -24.12 9.18 -11.84
#